data_c007ef08fdad0845ae0eef5405c1e3ce
#
_entry.id   c007ef08fdad0845ae0eef5405c1e3ce
#
_cell.length_a   1.000
_cell.length_b   1.000
_cell.length_c   1.000
_cell.angle_alpha   90.00
_cell.angle_beta   90.00
_cell.angle_gamma   90.00
#
_symmetry.space_group_name_H-M   'P 1'
#
loop_
_entity.id
_entity.type
_entity.pdbx_description
1 polymer ?
#
loop_
_entity_poly.entity_id
_entity_poly.type
_entity_poly.pdbx_seq_one_letter_code
_entity_poly.pdbx_strand_id
1 'polypeptide(L)'
;MRKILQRLLSKLFIVSTIIIIQMIWWFFLFYTASVASRVFQDLMYVAAILLSLYIVNRRMKMYIKMSWIFLILSVPIVGIPCYFFFGRPELTSKTQKRMARIVEAYAPLRPENELLNETLRQTDMDAYRQSRLITQNQKYPLYAEDCTEYFKSGEEAFESILKDLRSAEKFIFMEYFIIGSGVMLDQILDILKEKVKHGVVVRIIYDDFGSINAIPPYFIKEMESIGIQTRRFNPYKPMLSVIMNDRDHRKILVIDGRVAHTGGYNIADEYINKKIRFGYWKDAGIRVEGECVNSFTTMFLEMWNYINKDNAVHDEYLNPHNTCLLYTSPSPRD
;
A
#
# COMPACT_ATOMS: atom_id res chain seq x y z
N MET A 1 -6.54 30.04 13.59
CA MET A 1 -5.91 30.26 12.28
C MET A 1 -5.58 28.96 11.54
N ARG A 2 -4.82 28.03 12.09
CA ARG A 2 -4.42 26.76 11.44
C ARG A 2 -5.59 25.85 10.98
N LYS A 3 -6.66 25.71 11.79
CA LYS A 3 -7.87 24.93 11.45
C LYS A 3 -8.72 25.57 10.32
N ILE A 4 -8.74 26.90 10.23
CA ILE A 4 -9.45 27.63 9.15
C ILE A 4 -8.67 27.43 7.84
N LEU A 5 -7.35 27.56 7.87
CA LEU A 5 -6.49 27.34 6.71
C LEU A 5 -6.57 25.88 6.18
N GLN A 6 -6.69 24.90 7.09
CA GLN A 6 -6.89 23.51 6.71
C GLN A 6 -8.25 23.24 6.05
N ARG A 7 -9.32 23.94 6.49
CA ARG A 7 -10.62 23.87 5.83
C ARG A 7 -10.61 24.53 4.45
N LEU A 8 -9.97 25.70 4.33
CA LEU A 8 -9.83 26.41 3.05
C LEU A 8 -8.99 25.62 2.03
N LEU A 9 -8.04 24.82 2.49
CA LEU A 9 -7.19 23.96 1.64
C LEU A 9 -7.76 22.54 1.47
N SER A 10 -8.93 22.23 1.99
CA SER A 10 -9.56 20.92 1.79
C SER A 10 -9.96 20.74 0.32
N LYS A 11 -9.76 19.52 -0.22
CA LYS A 11 -10.13 19.18 -1.60
C LYS A 11 -11.60 19.50 -1.90
N LEU A 12 -12.49 19.21 -0.93
CA LEU A 12 -13.92 19.49 -1.05
C LEU A 12 -14.20 20.98 -1.16
N PHE A 13 -13.56 21.83 -0.32
CA PHE A 13 -13.73 23.28 -0.36
C PHE A 13 -13.28 23.86 -1.70
N ILE A 14 -12.13 23.41 -2.22
CA ILE A 14 -11.61 23.89 -3.50
C ILE A 14 -12.53 23.50 -4.65
N VAL A 15 -12.97 22.23 -4.70
CA VAL A 15 -13.91 21.76 -5.73
C VAL A 15 -15.22 22.54 -5.65
N SER A 16 -15.78 22.74 -4.45
CA SER A 16 -17.00 23.53 -4.24
C SER A 16 -16.82 24.98 -4.70
N THR A 17 -15.68 25.59 -4.38
CA THR A 17 -15.37 26.96 -4.81
C THR A 17 -15.27 27.07 -6.33
N ILE A 18 -14.61 26.10 -7.00
CA ILE A 18 -14.51 26.07 -8.46
C ILE A 18 -15.92 25.92 -9.09
N ILE A 19 -16.78 25.06 -8.53
CA ILE A 19 -18.16 24.89 -9.01
C ILE A 19 -18.95 26.19 -8.86
N ILE A 20 -18.86 26.89 -7.72
CA ILE A 20 -19.52 28.17 -7.49
C ILE A 20 -19.04 29.22 -8.49
N ILE A 21 -17.73 29.33 -8.72
CA ILE A 21 -17.15 30.23 -9.72
C ILE A 21 -17.71 29.91 -11.12
N GLN A 22 -17.82 28.63 -11.49
CA GLN A 22 -18.40 28.21 -12.76
C GLN A 22 -19.89 28.62 -12.85
N MET A 23 -20.67 28.42 -11.80
CA MET A 23 -22.08 28.82 -11.77
C MET A 23 -22.23 30.34 -11.92
N ILE A 24 -21.43 31.15 -11.20
CA ILE A 24 -21.40 32.62 -11.34
C ILE A 24 -20.99 32.99 -12.77
N TRP A 25 -19.98 32.31 -13.35
CA TRP A 25 -19.55 32.54 -14.72
C TRP A 25 -20.66 32.27 -15.72
N TRP A 26 -21.41 31.15 -15.60
CA TRP A 26 -22.54 30.83 -16.44
C TRP A 26 -23.66 31.88 -16.31
N PHE A 27 -23.99 32.31 -15.08
CA PHE A 27 -24.94 33.37 -14.82
C PHE A 27 -24.53 34.71 -15.48
N PHE A 28 -23.25 35.06 -15.37
CA PHE A 28 -22.68 36.24 -16.01
C PHE A 28 -22.74 36.17 -17.53
N LEU A 29 -22.45 34.98 -18.14
CA LEU A 29 -22.58 34.78 -19.58
C LEU A 29 -24.01 34.92 -20.09
N PHE A 30 -24.98 34.44 -19.33
CA PHE A 30 -26.40 34.63 -19.67
C PHE A 30 -26.83 36.09 -19.54
N TYR A 31 -26.29 36.81 -18.58
CA TYR A 31 -26.65 38.18 -18.31
C TYR A 31 -25.93 39.21 -19.22
N THR A 32 -24.68 38.96 -19.51
CA THR A 32 -23.85 39.83 -20.39
C THR A 32 -23.46 39.06 -21.66
N ALA A 33 -24.15 39.30 -22.76
CA ALA A 33 -23.78 38.73 -24.09
C ALA A 33 -22.58 39.49 -24.70
N SER A 34 -21.49 39.72 -23.93
CA SER A 34 -20.30 40.38 -24.46
C SER A 34 -19.45 39.46 -25.34
N VAL A 35 -18.85 40.01 -26.41
CA VAL A 35 -17.99 39.27 -27.35
C VAL A 35 -16.80 38.61 -26.63
N ALA A 36 -16.19 39.30 -25.66
CA ALA A 36 -15.05 38.81 -24.90
C ALA A 36 -15.38 37.55 -24.07
N SER A 37 -16.56 37.46 -23.46
CA SER A 37 -16.98 36.28 -22.72
C SER A 37 -17.30 35.09 -23.62
N ARG A 38 -17.80 35.30 -24.83
CA ARG A 38 -18.01 34.24 -25.83
C ARG A 38 -16.68 33.67 -26.31
N VAL A 39 -15.73 34.52 -26.69
CA VAL A 39 -14.39 34.09 -27.11
C VAL A 39 -13.71 33.24 -26.03
N PHE A 40 -13.79 33.67 -24.75
CA PHE A 40 -13.22 32.90 -23.65
C PHE A 40 -13.91 31.53 -23.52
N GLN A 41 -15.23 31.47 -23.63
CA GLN A 41 -15.99 30.23 -23.58
C GLN A 41 -15.59 29.28 -24.71
N ASP A 42 -15.50 29.77 -25.91
CA ASP A 42 -15.10 29.00 -27.08
C ASP A 42 -13.68 28.44 -26.92
N LEU A 43 -12.74 29.25 -26.41
CA LEU A 43 -11.38 28.80 -26.09
C LEU A 43 -11.37 27.69 -25.03
N MET A 44 -12.20 27.79 -23.99
CA MET A 44 -12.32 26.76 -22.97
C MET A 44 -12.90 25.46 -23.51
N TYR A 45 -13.87 25.51 -24.44
CA TYR A 45 -14.37 24.29 -25.11
C TYR A 45 -13.34 23.66 -26.03
N VAL A 46 -12.59 24.47 -26.80
CA VAL A 46 -11.47 23.96 -27.61
C VAL A 46 -10.44 23.28 -26.73
N ALA A 47 -10.04 23.90 -25.61
CA ALA A 47 -9.13 23.30 -24.63
C ALA A 47 -9.68 21.99 -24.05
N ALA A 48 -10.99 21.94 -23.74
CA ALA A 48 -11.66 20.75 -23.23
C ALA A 48 -11.63 19.59 -24.24
N ILE A 49 -11.87 19.88 -25.52
CA ILE A 49 -11.80 18.87 -26.59
C ILE A 49 -10.38 18.34 -26.73
N LEU A 50 -9.38 19.23 -26.82
CA LEU A 50 -7.97 18.83 -26.93
C LEU A 50 -7.51 18.00 -25.73
N LEU A 51 -7.88 18.40 -24.50
CA LEU A 51 -7.58 17.65 -23.29
C LEU A 51 -8.29 16.27 -23.28
N SER A 52 -9.53 16.21 -23.74
CA SER A 52 -10.27 14.94 -23.85
C SER A 52 -9.61 13.98 -24.83
N LEU A 53 -9.18 14.46 -25.99
CA LEU A 53 -8.40 13.67 -26.95
C LEU A 53 -7.07 13.18 -26.37
N TYR A 54 -6.38 14.02 -25.60
CA TYR A 54 -5.19 13.62 -24.86
C TYR A 54 -5.50 12.48 -23.87
N ILE A 55 -6.60 12.58 -23.09
CA ILE A 55 -7.00 11.56 -22.11
C ILE A 55 -7.34 10.23 -22.79
N VAL A 56 -7.98 10.25 -23.96
CA VAL A 56 -8.30 9.02 -24.72
C VAL A 56 -7.03 8.22 -25.01
N ASN A 57 -5.92 8.88 -25.36
CA ASN A 57 -4.64 8.23 -25.66
C ASN A 57 -3.83 7.80 -24.43
N ARG A 58 -4.24 8.18 -23.21
CA ARG A 58 -3.53 7.76 -21.98
C ARG A 58 -3.84 6.30 -21.64
N ARG A 59 -2.86 5.62 -21.02
CA ARG A 59 -3.06 4.29 -20.44
C ARG A 59 -3.74 4.41 -19.08
N MET A 60 -5.07 4.46 -19.07
CA MET A 60 -5.91 4.53 -17.87
C MET A 60 -7.07 3.56 -18.00
N LYS A 61 -7.66 3.14 -16.88
CA LYS A 61 -8.88 2.31 -16.88
C LYS A 61 -10.02 3.08 -17.56
N MET A 62 -10.79 2.39 -18.41
CA MET A 62 -11.81 3.02 -19.28
C MET A 62 -12.82 3.86 -18.51
N TYR A 63 -13.33 3.36 -17.38
CA TYR A 63 -14.29 4.09 -16.56
C TYR A 63 -13.73 5.41 -16.00
N ILE A 64 -12.43 5.46 -15.65
CA ILE A 64 -11.76 6.68 -15.18
C ILE A 64 -11.65 7.70 -16.32
N LYS A 65 -11.26 7.25 -17.54
CA LYS A 65 -11.22 8.13 -18.73
C LYS A 65 -12.57 8.75 -18.99
N MET A 66 -13.62 7.93 -19.02
CA MET A 66 -14.98 8.38 -19.29
C MET A 66 -15.47 9.41 -18.28
N SER A 67 -15.21 9.18 -16.99
CA SER A 67 -15.59 10.13 -15.92
C SER A 67 -14.90 11.48 -16.10
N TRP A 68 -13.59 11.50 -16.42
CA TRP A 68 -12.87 12.74 -16.66
C TRP A 68 -13.32 13.47 -17.91
N ILE A 69 -13.50 12.75 -19.03
CA ILE A 69 -13.97 13.32 -20.30
C ILE A 69 -15.37 13.94 -20.10
N PHE A 70 -16.27 13.20 -19.42
CA PHE A 70 -17.59 13.71 -19.11
C PHE A 70 -17.54 15.02 -18.29
N LEU A 71 -16.74 15.06 -17.23
CA LEU A 71 -16.62 16.26 -16.39
C LEU A 71 -16.01 17.44 -17.16
N ILE A 72 -14.98 17.20 -17.96
CA ILE A 72 -14.27 18.23 -18.73
C ILE A 72 -15.18 18.83 -19.81
N LEU A 73 -15.95 18.01 -20.53
CA LEU A 73 -16.82 18.46 -21.59
C LEU A 73 -18.10 19.12 -21.04
N SER A 74 -18.63 18.63 -19.91
CA SER A 74 -19.85 19.21 -19.30
C SER A 74 -19.57 20.56 -18.63
N VAL A 75 -18.44 20.70 -17.94
CA VAL A 75 -18.12 21.91 -17.15
C VAL A 75 -16.63 22.24 -17.30
N PRO A 76 -16.19 22.81 -18.45
CA PRO A 76 -14.78 22.96 -18.79
C PRO A 76 -13.95 23.72 -17.75
N ILE A 77 -14.49 24.81 -17.21
CA ILE A 77 -13.78 25.69 -16.25
C ILE A 77 -13.51 24.98 -14.92
N VAL A 78 -14.29 23.95 -14.56
CA VAL A 78 -14.09 23.10 -13.39
C VAL A 78 -13.31 21.85 -13.78
N GLY A 79 -13.71 21.19 -14.86
CA GLY A 79 -13.18 19.90 -15.27
C GLY A 79 -11.68 19.95 -15.63
N ILE A 80 -11.25 21.01 -16.33
CA ILE A 80 -9.85 21.16 -16.71
C ILE A 80 -8.94 21.32 -15.48
N PRO A 81 -9.16 22.26 -14.55
CA PRO A 81 -8.38 22.37 -13.33
C PRO A 81 -8.45 21.09 -12.48
N CYS A 82 -9.63 20.51 -12.30
CA CYS A 82 -9.79 19.27 -11.55
C CYS A 82 -8.96 18.13 -12.13
N TYR A 83 -8.91 17.99 -13.45
CA TYR A 83 -8.07 16.99 -14.09
C TYR A 83 -6.58 17.24 -13.83
N PHE A 84 -6.10 18.48 -13.90
CA PHE A 84 -4.69 18.78 -13.59
C PHE A 84 -4.33 18.51 -12.14
N PHE A 85 -5.26 18.74 -11.19
CA PHE A 85 -5.02 18.51 -9.78
C PHE A 85 -5.27 17.07 -9.33
N PHE A 86 -6.22 16.36 -9.94
CA PHE A 86 -6.69 15.05 -9.45
C PHE A 86 -6.67 13.94 -10.51
N GLY A 87 -6.59 14.28 -11.78
CA GLY A 87 -6.73 13.34 -12.89
C GLY A 87 -5.45 12.57 -13.24
N ARG A 88 -4.33 12.88 -12.61
CA ARG A 88 -3.06 12.16 -12.78
C ARG A 88 -2.79 11.29 -11.57
N PRO A 89 -3.39 10.09 -11.48
CA PRO A 89 -3.21 9.20 -10.34
C PRO A 89 -1.84 8.52 -10.31
N GLU A 90 -1.05 8.68 -11.35
CA GLU A 90 0.21 7.98 -11.50
C GLU A 90 1.32 8.64 -10.69
N LEU A 91 2.09 7.81 -10.01
CA LEU A 91 3.38 8.18 -9.45
C LEU A 91 4.21 8.96 -10.49
N THR A 92 4.98 9.94 -10.06
CA THR A 92 5.86 10.65 -10.99
C THR A 92 6.78 9.67 -11.68
N SER A 93 7.14 9.93 -12.94
CA SER A 93 8.08 9.08 -13.70
C SER A 93 9.38 8.82 -12.94
N LYS A 94 9.84 9.79 -12.14
CA LYS A 94 11.02 9.65 -11.27
C LYS A 94 10.79 8.60 -10.16
N THR A 95 9.63 8.63 -9.53
CA THR A 95 9.23 7.70 -8.46
C THR A 95 9.08 6.28 -9.00
N GLN A 96 8.39 6.12 -10.14
CA GLN A 96 8.24 4.83 -10.81
C GLN A 96 9.58 4.21 -11.20
N LYS A 97 10.47 5.00 -11.84
CA LYS A 97 11.82 4.54 -12.22
C LYS A 97 12.67 4.16 -11.01
N ARG A 98 12.48 4.84 -9.89
CA ARG A 98 13.19 4.51 -8.66
C ARG A 98 12.69 3.20 -8.07
N MET A 99 11.37 3.04 -7.93
CA MET A 99 10.78 1.80 -7.43
C MET A 99 11.17 0.61 -8.33
N ALA A 100 11.09 0.78 -9.66
CA ALA A 100 11.50 -0.25 -10.60
C ALA A 100 12.98 -0.67 -10.42
N ARG A 101 13.89 0.29 -10.18
CA ARG A 101 15.30 -0.05 -9.89
C ARG A 101 15.49 -0.81 -8.59
N ILE A 102 14.74 -0.46 -7.55
CA ILE A 102 14.79 -1.19 -6.28
C ILE A 102 14.30 -2.63 -6.47
N VAL A 103 13.14 -2.83 -7.11
CA VAL A 103 12.58 -4.15 -7.40
C VAL A 103 13.54 -4.99 -8.25
N GLU A 104 14.17 -4.39 -9.27
CA GLU A 104 15.14 -5.07 -10.13
C GLU A 104 16.40 -5.49 -9.36
N ALA A 105 16.84 -4.70 -8.39
CA ALA A 105 17.99 -5.03 -7.55
C ALA A 105 17.71 -6.25 -6.64
N TYR A 106 16.48 -6.44 -6.19
CA TYR A 106 16.08 -7.58 -5.38
C TYR A 106 15.63 -8.80 -6.21
N ALA A 107 15.35 -8.64 -7.50
CA ALA A 107 14.86 -9.72 -8.36
C ALA A 107 15.78 -10.95 -8.41
N PRO A 108 17.14 -10.83 -8.48
CA PRO A 108 18.04 -11.99 -8.47
C PRO A 108 17.98 -12.84 -7.19
N LEU A 109 17.51 -12.24 -6.08
CA LEU A 109 17.38 -12.94 -4.79
C LEU A 109 16.10 -13.79 -4.69
N ARG A 110 15.28 -13.77 -5.74
CA ARG A 110 14.05 -14.55 -5.88
C ARG A 110 14.10 -15.34 -7.19
N PRO A 111 14.97 -16.35 -7.31
CA PRO A 111 15.09 -17.11 -8.53
C PRO A 111 13.80 -17.87 -8.85
N GLU A 112 13.46 -17.97 -10.13
CA GLU A 112 12.34 -18.79 -10.59
C GLU A 112 12.75 -20.27 -10.55
N ASN A 113 11.82 -21.13 -10.12
CA ASN A 113 11.97 -22.58 -10.23
C ASN A 113 11.34 -23.05 -11.55
N GLU A 114 12.17 -23.30 -12.56
CA GLU A 114 11.70 -23.70 -13.91
C GLU A 114 11.00 -25.06 -13.89
N LEU A 115 11.46 -26.00 -13.08
CA LEU A 115 10.84 -27.31 -12.96
C LEU A 115 9.42 -27.20 -12.40
N LEU A 116 9.24 -26.37 -11.37
CA LEU A 116 7.93 -26.12 -10.77
C LEU A 116 6.98 -25.42 -11.76
N ASN A 117 7.48 -24.44 -12.52
CA ASN A 117 6.73 -23.77 -13.56
C ASN A 117 6.25 -24.75 -14.65
N GLU A 118 7.11 -25.68 -15.09
CA GLU A 118 6.77 -26.67 -16.10
C GLU A 118 5.78 -27.71 -15.53
N THR A 119 5.95 -28.15 -14.30
CA THR A 119 4.99 -29.04 -13.61
C THR A 119 3.61 -28.40 -13.53
N LEU A 120 3.53 -27.12 -13.10
CA LEU A 120 2.27 -26.41 -13.02
C LEU A 120 1.63 -26.23 -14.41
N ARG A 121 2.44 -25.97 -15.44
CA ARG A 121 1.97 -25.86 -16.82
C ARG A 121 1.30 -27.13 -17.32
N GLN A 122 1.82 -28.28 -16.92
CA GLN A 122 1.29 -29.61 -17.33
C GLN A 122 0.05 -29.99 -16.51
N THR A 123 -0.04 -29.57 -15.25
CA THR A 123 -1.11 -29.98 -14.34
C THR A 123 -2.28 -29.01 -14.31
N ASP A 124 -2.01 -27.69 -14.37
CA ASP A 124 -3.02 -26.62 -14.35
C ASP A 124 -2.54 -25.41 -15.17
N MET A 125 -3.00 -25.37 -16.42
CA MET A 125 -2.62 -24.31 -17.37
C MET A 125 -3.14 -22.91 -16.93
N ASP A 126 -4.26 -22.82 -16.25
CA ASP A 126 -4.82 -21.53 -15.85
C ASP A 126 -4.09 -20.97 -14.63
N ALA A 127 -3.79 -21.81 -13.65
CA ALA A 127 -2.90 -21.44 -12.54
C ALA A 127 -1.50 -21.05 -13.04
N TYR A 128 -0.94 -21.78 -14.01
CA TYR A 128 0.32 -21.41 -14.65
C TYR A 128 0.28 -20.03 -15.30
N ARG A 129 -0.76 -19.71 -16.08
CA ARG A 129 -0.90 -18.40 -16.72
C ARG A 129 -1.00 -17.27 -15.68
N GLN A 130 -1.73 -17.48 -14.59
CA GLN A 130 -1.84 -16.51 -13.48
C GLN A 130 -0.48 -16.31 -12.80
N SER A 131 0.22 -17.39 -12.46
CA SER A 131 1.57 -17.35 -11.88
C SER A 131 2.54 -16.60 -12.78
N ARG A 132 2.57 -16.92 -14.08
CA ARG A 132 3.46 -16.24 -15.05
C ARG A 132 3.15 -14.74 -15.15
N LEU A 133 1.89 -14.34 -15.10
CA LEU A 133 1.50 -12.94 -15.11
C LEU A 133 2.07 -12.18 -13.89
N ILE A 134 2.00 -12.80 -12.71
CA ILE A 134 2.54 -12.24 -11.47
C ILE A 134 4.07 -12.14 -11.57
N THR A 135 4.73 -13.23 -11.93
CA THR A 135 6.19 -13.28 -12.02
C THR A 135 6.76 -12.29 -13.03
N GLN A 136 6.16 -12.19 -14.22
CA GLN A 136 6.62 -11.28 -15.27
C GLN A 136 6.45 -9.79 -14.88
N ASN A 137 5.32 -9.44 -14.25
CA ASN A 137 5.00 -8.05 -13.94
C ASN A 137 5.58 -7.59 -12.61
N GLN A 138 5.68 -8.48 -11.60
CA GLN A 138 6.02 -8.12 -10.23
C GLN A 138 7.33 -8.74 -9.75
N LYS A 139 7.93 -9.67 -10.51
CA LYS A 139 9.18 -10.38 -10.16
C LYS A 139 9.06 -11.24 -8.88
N TYR A 140 7.85 -11.75 -8.59
CA TYR A 140 7.61 -12.71 -7.51
C TYR A 140 7.35 -14.09 -8.11
N PRO A 141 8.23 -15.08 -7.85
CA PRO A 141 8.14 -16.40 -8.43
C PRO A 141 7.09 -17.27 -7.75
N LEU A 142 6.81 -18.43 -8.35
CA LEU A 142 6.06 -19.51 -7.76
C LEU A 142 6.96 -20.29 -6.80
N TYR A 143 6.39 -20.68 -5.65
CA TYR A 143 7.02 -21.55 -4.67
C TYR A 143 6.25 -22.86 -4.53
N ALA A 144 6.94 -23.93 -4.17
CA ALA A 144 6.35 -25.22 -3.80
C ALA A 144 6.63 -25.53 -2.33
N GLU A 145 5.82 -26.41 -1.77
CA GLU A 145 6.05 -27.03 -0.45
C GLU A 145 6.14 -26.04 0.72
N ASP A 146 5.52 -24.88 0.58
CA ASP A 146 5.39 -23.94 1.68
C ASP A 146 4.28 -24.38 2.64
N CYS A 147 4.53 -24.27 3.94
CA CYS A 147 3.51 -24.48 4.95
C CYS A 147 2.64 -23.26 5.07
N THR A 148 1.37 -23.42 4.75
CA THR A 148 0.39 -22.34 4.84
C THR A 148 -0.69 -22.69 5.86
N GLU A 149 -0.88 -21.83 6.87
CA GLU A 149 -1.94 -21.90 7.85
C GLU A 149 -2.95 -20.78 7.59
N TYR A 150 -4.22 -21.12 7.51
CA TYR A 150 -5.30 -20.16 7.28
C TYR A 150 -6.02 -19.84 8.58
N PHE A 151 -6.22 -18.56 8.86
CA PHE A 151 -7.01 -18.06 9.98
C PHE A 151 -8.32 -17.48 9.48
N LYS A 152 -9.40 -17.95 10.07
CA LYS A 152 -10.76 -17.52 9.71
C LYS A 152 -11.21 -16.25 10.41
N SER A 153 -10.38 -15.71 11.32
CA SER A 153 -10.66 -14.46 12.05
C SER A 153 -9.37 -13.73 12.40
N GLY A 154 -9.49 -12.43 12.71
CA GLY A 154 -8.37 -11.63 13.17
C GLY A 154 -7.88 -12.04 14.57
N GLU A 155 -8.78 -12.55 15.41
CA GLU A 155 -8.45 -13.06 16.76
C GLU A 155 -7.50 -14.26 16.69
N GLU A 156 -7.83 -15.26 15.83
CA GLU A 156 -6.98 -16.44 15.64
C GLU A 156 -5.62 -16.04 15.06
N ALA A 157 -5.60 -15.16 14.06
CA ALA A 157 -4.36 -14.66 13.49
C ALA A 157 -3.51 -13.92 14.54
N PHE A 158 -4.13 -13.13 15.42
CA PHE A 158 -3.42 -12.36 16.44
C PHE A 158 -2.73 -13.26 17.46
N GLU A 159 -3.37 -14.32 17.91
CA GLU A 159 -2.74 -15.29 18.82
C GLU A 159 -1.50 -15.94 18.19
N SER A 160 -1.58 -16.30 16.90
CA SER A 160 -0.44 -16.83 16.16
C SER A 160 0.67 -15.80 16.00
N ILE A 161 0.33 -14.55 15.68
CA ILE A 161 1.28 -13.43 15.59
C ILE A 161 2.05 -13.25 16.90
N LEU A 162 1.37 -13.22 18.04
CA LEU A 162 2.02 -13.07 19.35
C LEU A 162 2.97 -14.22 19.67
N LYS A 163 2.59 -15.45 19.27
CA LYS A 163 3.45 -16.63 19.43
C LYS A 163 4.73 -16.50 18.59
N ASP A 164 4.59 -16.16 17.32
CA ASP A 164 5.73 -16.04 16.42
C ASP A 164 6.63 -14.84 16.78
N LEU A 165 6.08 -13.70 17.18
CA LEU A 165 6.86 -12.57 17.70
C LEU A 165 7.73 -12.96 18.90
N ARG A 166 7.20 -13.78 19.82
CA ARG A 166 7.98 -14.29 20.97
C ARG A 166 9.11 -15.22 20.56
N SER A 167 9.00 -15.89 19.39
CA SER A 167 10.02 -16.80 18.89
C SER A 167 11.16 -16.11 18.11
N ALA A 168 11.05 -14.80 17.84
CA ALA A 168 12.03 -14.04 17.08
C ALA A 168 13.41 -14.03 17.73
N GLU A 169 14.46 -14.25 16.94
CA GLU A 169 15.86 -14.28 17.37
C GLU A 169 16.76 -13.28 16.63
N LYS A 170 16.43 -12.93 15.38
CA LYS A 170 17.26 -12.10 14.50
C LYS A 170 16.61 -10.77 14.15
N PHE A 171 15.42 -10.83 13.54
CA PHE A 171 14.71 -9.62 13.13
C PHE A 171 13.20 -9.79 13.05
N ILE A 172 12.49 -8.65 13.19
CA ILE A 172 11.05 -8.52 13.01
C ILE A 172 10.79 -7.33 12.07
N PHE A 173 10.11 -7.57 10.96
CA PHE A 173 9.68 -6.53 10.02
C PHE A 173 8.16 -6.46 9.98
N MET A 174 7.61 -5.28 10.17
CA MET A 174 6.17 -5.01 10.21
C MET A 174 5.80 -3.91 9.24
N GLU A 175 4.87 -4.17 8.34
CA GLU A 175 4.35 -3.19 7.37
C GLU A 175 2.83 -3.25 7.37
N TYR A 176 2.18 -2.17 7.82
CA TYR A 176 0.72 -2.12 7.97
C TYR A 176 0.15 -0.79 7.49
N PHE A 177 -1.06 -0.83 6.92
CA PHE A 177 -1.77 0.39 6.55
C PHE A 177 -2.23 1.18 7.77
N ILE A 178 -2.80 0.49 8.78
CA ILE A 178 -3.21 1.10 10.04
C ILE A 178 -2.42 0.50 11.18
N ILE A 179 -1.82 1.36 12.00
CA ILE A 179 -1.39 1.03 13.35
C ILE A 179 -2.19 1.94 14.28
N GLY A 180 -2.93 1.36 15.22
CA GLY A 180 -3.79 2.08 16.16
C GLY A 180 -3.49 1.73 17.60
N SER A 181 -3.49 2.74 18.48
CA SER A 181 -3.35 2.55 19.93
C SER A 181 -4.48 1.69 20.48
N GLY A 182 -4.15 0.73 21.31
CA GLY A 182 -5.07 -0.20 21.94
C GLY A 182 -4.42 -1.49 22.39
N VAL A 183 -5.22 -2.43 22.87
CA VAL A 183 -4.76 -3.70 23.46
C VAL A 183 -3.90 -4.51 22.49
N MET A 184 -4.27 -4.53 21.18
CA MET A 184 -3.51 -5.26 20.17
C MET A 184 -2.11 -4.70 20.01
N LEU A 185 -1.97 -3.37 19.86
CA LEU A 185 -0.67 -2.72 19.71
C LEU A 185 0.15 -2.83 20.99
N ASP A 186 -0.44 -2.65 22.17
CA ASP A 186 0.26 -2.68 23.46
C ASP A 186 0.91 -4.05 23.68
N GLN A 187 0.19 -5.15 23.43
CA GLN A 187 0.74 -6.50 23.56
C GLN A 187 1.88 -6.78 22.57
N ILE A 188 1.77 -6.28 21.35
CA ILE A 188 2.86 -6.37 20.36
C ILE A 188 4.07 -5.58 20.86
N LEU A 189 3.89 -4.32 21.26
CA LEU A 189 4.98 -3.46 21.71
C LEU A 189 5.71 -4.00 22.93
N ASP A 190 5.01 -4.64 23.86
CA ASP A 190 5.66 -5.27 25.02
C ASP A 190 6.63 -6.38 24.58
N ILE A 191 6.24 -7.21 23.60
CA ILE A 191 7.14 -8.23 23.05
C ILE A 191 8.29 -7.56 22.27
N LEU A 192 8.02 -6.57 21.43
CA LEU A 192 9.05 -5.90 20.63
C LEU A 192 10.10 -5.20 21.51
N LYS A 193 9.68 -4.55 22.60
CA LYS A 193 10.58 -3.92 23.59
C LYS A 193 11.53 -4.94 24.22
N GLU A 194 11.03 -6.13 24.54
CA GLU A 194 11.86 -7.22 25.08
C GLU A 194 12.83 -7.73 24.01
N LYS A 195 12.35 -7.98 22.79
CA LYS A 195 13.18 -8.48 21.70
C LYS A 195 14.32 -7.52 21.33
N VAL A 196 14.07 -6.22 21.28
CA VAL A 196 15.12 -5.23 21.05
C VAL A 196 16.22 -5.27 22.12
N LYS A 197 15.87 -5.46 23.43
CA LYS A 197 16.84 -5.62 24.51
C LYS A 197 17.75 -6.85 24.30
N HIS A 198 17.27 -7.87 23.60
CA HIS A 198 18.02 -9.07 23.25
C HIS A 198 18.74 -8.99 21.89
N GLY A 199 18.79 -7.80 21.28
CA GLY A 199 19.53 -7.56 20.05
C GLY A 199 18.77 -7.88 18.76
N VAL A 200 17.47 -8.21 18.84
CA VAL A 200 16.63 -8.41 17.65
C VAL A 200 16.40 -7.08 16.93
N VAL A 201 16.65 -7.06 15.61
CA VAL A 201 16.40 -5.88 14.79
C VAL A 201 14.91 -5.74 14.52
N VAL A 202 14.31 -4.63 14.94
CA VAL A 202 12.87 -4.37 14.71
C VAL A 202 12.69 -3.18 13.78
N ARG A 203 11.97 -3.38 12.67
CA ARG A 203 11.61 -2.33 11.71
C ARG A 203 10.12 -2.28 11.49
N ILE A 204 9.54 -1.08 11.55
CA ILE A 204 8.11 -0.85 11.35
C ILE A 204 7.90 0.18 10.22
N ILE A 205 7.02 -0.16 9.27
CA ILE A 205 6.47 0.76 8.27
C ILE A 205 4.96 0.87 8.50
N TYR A 206 4.44 2.08 8.47
CA TYR A 206 3.00 2.30 8.45
C TYR A 206 2.60 3.41 7.48
N ASP A 207 1.38 3.33 6.95
CA ASP A 207 0.83 4.41 6.11
C ASP A 207 0.38 5.58 6.99
N ASP A 208 0.88 6.78 6.69
CA ASP A 208 0.60 7.98 7.51
C ASP A 208 -0.89 8.36 7.48
N PHE A 209 -1.57 8.17 6.36
CA PHE A 209 -2.99 8.47 6.23
C PHE A 209 -3.87 7.46 6.97
N GLY A 210 -3.53 6.18 6.87
CA GLY A 210 -4.23 5.11 7.58
C GLY A 210 -4.14 5.27 9.10
N SER A 211 -3.01 5.77 9.60
CA SER A 211 -2.72 5.85 11.04
C SER A 211 -2.86 7.25 11.65
N ILE A 212 -3.19 8.29 10.85
CA ILE A 212 -3.11 9.71 11.27
C ILE A 212 -3.92 10.08 12.51
N ASN A 213 -5.02 9.38 12.76
CA ASN A 213 -5.87 9.58 13.95
C ASN A 213 -5.85 8.38 14.89
N ALA A 214 -5.04 7.37 14.61
CA ALA A 214 -5.03 6.10 15.32
C ALA A 214 -3.85 5.98 16.30
N ILE A 215 -2.74 6.71 16.05
CA ILE A 215 -1.55 6.78 16.91
C ILE A 215 -1.19 8.23 17.22
N PRO A 216 -0.46 8.49 18.33
CA PRO A 216 -0.03 9.84 18.68
C PRO A 216 1.04 10.37 17.71
N PRO A 217 1.12 11.70 17.50
CA PRO A 217 2.09 12.31 16.59
C PRO A 217 3.57 12.05 16.92
N TYR A 218 3.86 11.68 18.19
CA TYR A 218 5.21 11.39 18.68
C TYR A 218 5.57 9.90 18.59
N PHE A 219 4.70 9.04 18.06
CA PHE A 219 4.87 7.59 17.99
C PHE A 219 6.24 7.16 17.43
N ILE A 220 6.69 7.76 16.31
CA ILE A 220 8.02 7.45 15.73
C ILE A 220 9.13 7.72 16.76
N LYS A 221 9.09 8.88 17.43
CA LYS A 221 10.14 9.25 18.41
C LYS A 221 10.15 8.29 19.57
N GLU A 222 8.99 7.88 20.02
CA GLU A 222 8.83 6.89 21.10
C GLU A 222 9.43 5.53 20.69
N MET A 223 9.09 5.04 19.50
CA MET A 223 9.63 3.78 18.97
C MET A 223 11.17 3.84 18.81
N GLU A 224 11.67 4.92 18.23
CA GLU A 224 13.13 5.09 18.05
C GLU A 224 13.87 5.19 19.41
N SER A 225 13.26 5.78 20.44
CA SER A 225 13.85 5.87 21.78
C SER A 225 14.06 4.51 22.46
N ILE A 226 13.31 3.50 22.06
CA ILE A 226 13.42 2.13 22.57
C ILE A 226 14.14 1.19 21.59
N GLY A 227 14.73 1.74 20.52
CA GLY A 227 15.51 0.98 19.54
C GLY A 227 14.71 0.37 18.39
N ILE A 228 13.42 0.67 18.25
CA ILE A 228 12.58 0.21 17.14
C ILE A 228 12.67 1.21 15.98
N GLN A 229 13.22 0.78 14.86
CA GLN A 229 13.33 1.61 13.65
C GLN A 229 11.95 1.77 13.01
N THR A 230 11.40 2.99 13.01
CA THR A 230 10.04 3.22 12.52
C THR A 230 10.02 4.24 11.38
N ARG A 231 9.27 3.94 10.33
CA ARG A 231 9.10 4.83 9.17
C ARG A 231 7.63 4.95 8.80
N ARG A 232 7.24 6.13 8.35
CA ARG A 232 5.90 6.37 7.79
C ARG A 232 5.96 6.47 6.28
N PHE A 233 5.07 5.74 5.61
CA PHE A 233 4.90 5.84 4.17
C PHE A 233 4.04 7.06 3.84
N ASN A 234 4.44 7.80 2.82
CA ASN A 234 3.75 8.93 2.21
C ASN A 234 3.10 9.89 3.23
N PRO A 235 3.93 10.65 4.00
CA PRO A 235 3.45 11.56 5.03
C PRO A 235 2.37 12.50 4.54
N TYR A 236 1.27 12.59 5.29
CA TYR A 236 0.16 13.47 4.97
C TYR A 236 0.58 14.93 5.04
N LYS A 237 0.58 15.60 3.90
CA LYS A 237 0.76 17.04 3.80
C LYS A 237 -0.57 17.64 3.37
N PRO A 238 -1.13 18.64 4.07
CA PRO A 238 -2.38 19.29 3.68
C PRO A 238 -2.16 20.20 2.46
N MET A 239 -1.71 19.61 1.35
CA MET A 239 -1.50 20.26 0.06
C MET A 239 -2.28 19.50 -1.01
N LEU A 240 -2.67 20.22 -2.07
CA LEU A 240 -3.28 19.66 -3.29
C LEU A 240 -2.23 18.83 -4.05
N SER A 241 -1.98 17.63 -3.60
CA SER A 241 -1.06 16.71 -4.25
C SER A 241 -1.75 15.39 -4.59
N VAL A 242 -1.67 15.01 -5.84
CA VAL A 242 -2.18 13.73 -6.36
C VAL A 242 -1.46 12.54 -5.73
N ILE A 243 -0.18 12.71 -5.38
CA ILE A 243 0.67 11.71 -4.69
C ILE A 243 0.04 11.25 -3.34
N MET A 244 -0.85 12.05 -2.77
CA MET A 244 -1.55 11.70 -1.53
C MET A 244 -2.53 10.51 -1.67
N ASN A 245 -2.89 10.14 -2.90
CA ASN A 245 -3.76 8.99 -3.15
C ASN A 245 -2.99 7.66 -3.22
N ASP A 246 -1.66 7.71 -3.37
CA ASP A 246 -0.82 6.53 -3.34
C ASP A 246 -0.62 6.11 -1.88
N ARG A 247 -1.27 5.00 -1.49
CA ARG A 247 -1.26 4.47 -0.13
C ARG A 247 -0.70 3.07 -0.11
N ASP A 248 0.01 2.75 0.95
CA ASP A 248 0.47 1.41 1.20
C ASP A 248 -0.59 0.63 1.98
N HIS A 249 -1.32 -0.25 1.31
CA HIS A 249 -2.40 -1.03 1.91
C HIS A 249 -1.98 -2.46 2.26
N ARG A 250 -0.67 -2.77 2.19
CA ARG A 250 -0.14 -4.09 2.55
C ARG A 250 -0.21 -4.31 4.06
N LYS A 251 -0.31 -5.57 4.47
CA LYS A 251 -0.18 -6.04 5.84
C LYS A 251 0.81 -7.19 5.79
N ILE A 252 2.01 -6.92 6.22
CA ILE A 252 3.13 -7.86 6.19
C ILE A 252 3.80 -7.88 7.56
N LEU A 253 3.95 -9.05 8.13
CA LEU A 253 4.82 -9.31 9.26
C LEU A 253 5.78 -10.40 8.84
N VAL A 254 7.08 -10.17 9.00
CA VAL A 254 8.13 -11.16 8.76
C VAL A 254 8.95 -11.32 10.02
N ILE A 255 9.26 -12.57 10.37
CA ILE A 255 10.05 -12.93 11.55
C ILE A 255 11.18 -13.83 11.07
N ASP A 256 12.42 -13.35 11.28
CA ASP A 256 13.68 -14.07 11.03
C ASP A 256 13.85 -14.60 9.58
N GLY A 257 13.08 -14.11 8.61
CA GLY A 257 13.01 -14.69 7.26
C GLY A 257 12.45 -16.10 7.23
N ARG A 258 11.89 -16.61 8.33
CA ARG A 258 11.37 -17.96 8.51
C ARG A 258 9.85 -18.03 8.44
N VAL A 259 9.18 -17.04 9.00
CA VAL A 259 7.72 -16.96 9.09
C VAL A 259 7.26 -15.63 8.54
N ALA A 260 6.16 -15.64 7.78
CA ALA A 260 5.46 -14.42 7.42
C ALA A 260 3.95 -14.54 7.67
N HIS A 261 3.35 -13.41 8.06
CA HIS A 261 1.90 -13.26 8.20
C HIS A 261 1.41 -12.18 7.25
N THR A 262 0.26 -12.42 6.63
CA THR A 262 -0.48 -11.43 5.85
C THR A 262 -1.97 -11.68 5.97
N GLY A 263 -2.79 -10.67 5.63
CA GLY A 263 -4.25 -10.79 5.72
C GLY A 263 -4.96 -9.49 5.46
N GLY A 264 -6.24 -9.44 5.84
CA GLY A 264 -7.04 -8.23 5.78
C GLY A 264 -6.87 -7.33 7.01
N TYR A 265 -6.46 -7.90 8.13
CA TYR A 265 -6.35 -7.20 9.42
C TYR A 265 -5.18 -6.21 9.49
N ASN A 266 -5.43 -5.08 10.13
CA ASN A 266 -4.40 -4.13 10.55
C ASN A 266 -4.08 -4.31 12.06
N ILE A 267 -3.17 -3.50 12.58
CA ILE A 267 -2.85 -3.50 14.01
C ILE A 267 -3.76 -2.49 14.72
N ALA A 268 -4.99 -2.90 15.00
CA ALA A 268 -5.95 -2.11 15.77
C ALA A 268 -7.06 -3.00 16.35
N ASP A 269 -7.61 -2.59 17.47
CA ASP A 269 -8.53 -3.38 18.31
C ASP A 269 -9.82 -3.81 17.61
N GLU A 270 -10.28 -3.09 16.60
CA GLU A 270 -11.45 -3.48 15.80
C GLU A 270 -11.22 -4.77 15.01
N TYR A 271 -10.00 -5.06 14.57
CA TYR A 271 -9.68 -6.27 13.78
C TYR A 271 -9.64 -7.55 14.63
N ILE A 272 -9.52 -7.41 15.95
CA ILE A 272 -9.60 -8.51 16.91
C ILE A 272 -10.86 -8.42 17.79
N ASN A 273 -11.86 -7.64 17.36
CA ASN A 273 -13.15 -7.45 18.02
C ASN A 273 -13.08 -7.01 19.49
N LYS A 274 -11.96 -6.40 19.94
CA LYS A 274 -11.84 -5.75 21.25
C LYS A 274 -12.48 -4.36 21.27
N LYS A 275 -12.68 -3.78 20.07
CA LYS A 275 -13.40 -2.53 19.89
C LYS A 275 -14.48 -2.71 18.83
N ILE A 276 -15.75 -2.55 19.20
CA ILE A 276 -16.86 -2.61 18.27
C ILE A 276 -16.97 -1.26 17.55
N ARG A 277 -16.73 -1.23 16.24
CA ARG A 277 -16.81 -0.03 15.41
C ARG A 277 -18.02 -0.07 14.46
N PHE A 278 -18.24 -1.20 13.78
CA PHE A 278 -19.31 -1.40 12.80
C PHE A 278 -20.04 -2.74 12.98
N GLY A 279 -20.01 -3.31 14.18
CA GLY A 279 -20.44 -4.66 14.48
C GLY A 279 -19.25 -5.61 14.59
N TYR A 280 -19.50 -6.92 14.51
CA TYR A 280 -18.45 -7.94 14.47
C TYR A 280 -17.61 -7.80 13.21
N TRP A 281 -16.31 -7.64 13.37
CA TRP A 281 -15.37 -7.50 12.25
C TRP A 281 -14.87 -8.88 11.82
N LYS A 282 -15.38 -9.34 10.68
CA LYS A 282 -14.92 -10.58 10.06
C LYS A 282 -13.71 -10.31 9.19
N ASP A 283 -12.57 -10.85 9.58
CA ASP A 283 -11.35 -10.80 8.80
C ASP A 283 -10.81 -12.20 8.53
N ALA A 284 -9.73 -12.29 7.75
CA ALA A 284 -9.02 -13.52 7.47
C ALA A 284 -7.53 -13.24 7.31
N GLY A 285 -6.71 -14.25 7.57
CA GLY A 285 -5.27 -14.15 7.39
C GLY A 285 -4.64 -15.48 7.06
N ILE A 286 -3.39 -15.40 6.66
CA ILE A 286 -2.54 -16.57 6.45
C ILE A 286 -1.20 -16.37 7.15
N ARG A 287 -0.65 -17.46 7.63
CA ARG A 287 0.71 -17.63 8.08
C ARG A 287 1.42 -18.56 7.13
N VAL A 288 2.62 -18.21 6.73
CA VAL A 288 3.42 -19.07 5.83
C VAL A 288 4.81 -19.29 6.40
N GLU A 289 5.33 -20.49 6.20
CA GLU A 289 6.73 -20.85 6.39
C GLU A 289 7.26 -21.43 5.08
N GLY A 290 8.57 -21.33 4.84
CA GLY A 290 9.18 -21.84 3.64
C GLY A 290 9.82 -20.75 2.79
N GLU A 291 10.25 -21.10 1.59
CA GLU A 291 10.98 -20.19 0.70
C GLU A 291 10.18 -18.94 0.31
N CYS A 292 8.85 -19.02 0.28
CA CYS A 292 7.98 -17.90 -0.05
C CYS A 292 8.14 -16.72 0.91
N VAL A 293 8.63 -16.94 2.15
CA VAL A 293 8.91 -15.88 3.13
C VAL A 293 9.95 -14.90 2.61
N ASN A 294 10.88 -15.33 1.75
CA ASN A 294 11.84 -14.44 1.10
C ASN A 294 11.15 -13.39 0.21
N SER A 295 10.02 -13.72 -0.41
CA SER A 295 9.22 -12.73 -1.14
C SER A 295 8.62 -11.66 -0.21
N PHE A 296 8.08 -12.04 0.94
CA PHE A 296 7.59 -11.09 1.93
C PHE A 296 8.71 -10.22 2.51
N THR A 297 9.86 -10.83 2.80
CA THR A 297 11.06 -10.11 3.27
C THR A 297 11.51 -9.06 2.26
N THR A 298 11.62 -9.44 0.98
CA THR A 298 12.02 -8.50 -0.06
C THR A 298 10.96 -7.42 -0.33
N MET A 299 9.66 -7.73 -0.25
CA MET A 299 8.59 -6.72 -0.34
C MET A 299 8.74 -5.63 0.71
N PHE A 300 9.03 -6.04 1.96
CA PHE A 300 9.28 -5.09 3.04
C PHE A 300 10.56 -4.27 2.78
N LEU A 301 11.66 -4.91 2.42
CA LEU A 301 12.94 -4.25 2.18
C LEU A 301 12.90 -3.29 0.98
N GLU A 302 12.19 -3.62 -0.08
CA GLU A 302 11.94 -2.73 -1.22
C GLU A 302 11.24 -1.44 -0.77
N MET A 303 10.21 -1.55 0.08
CA MET A 303 9.52 -0.39 0.62
C MET A 303 10.39 0.39 1.61
N TRP A 304 11.14 -0.31 2.46
CA TRP A 304 12.08 0.30 3.38
C TRP A 304 13.12 1.15 2.65
N ASN A 305 13.73 0.60 1.59
CA ASN A 305 14.68 1.30 0.74
C ASN A 305 14.05 2.47 0.00
N TYR A 306 12.82 2.29 -0.48
CA TYR A 306 12.09 3.38 -1.11
C TYR A 306 11.90 4.57 -0.17
N ILE A 307 11.48 4.33 1.07
CA ILE A 307 11.23 5.40 2.05
C ILE A 307 12.54 6.07 2.49
N ASN A 308 13.57 5.28 2.82
CA ASN A 308 14.84 5.78 3.32
C ASN A 308 15.76 6.35 2.23
N LYS A 309 15.37 6.24 0.96
CA LYS A 309 16.21 6.59 -0.19
C LYS A 309 17.53 5.81 -0.22
N ASP A 310 17.48 4.60 0.24
CA ASP A 310 18.58 3.66 0.21
C ASP A 310 18.58 2.86 -1.11
N ASN A 311 19.78 2.47 -1.57
CA ASN A 311 19.96 1.60 -2.72
C ASN A 311 20.71 0.31 -2.36
N ALA A 312 21.03 0.09 -1.08
CA ALA A 312 21.67 -1.13 -0.62
C ALA A 312 20.73 -2.33 -0.77
N VAL A 313 21.27 -3.47 -1.14
CA VAL A 313 20.55 -4.73 -1.14
C VAL A 313 20.86 -5.40 0.20
N HIS A 314 19.83 -5.70 0.95
CA HIS A 314 19.92 -6.27 2.30
C HIS A 314 19.67 -7.78 2.25
N ASP A 315 20.58 -8.52 1.63
CA ASP A 315 20.51 -9.99 1.48
C ASP A 315 20.75 -10.73 2.78
N GLU A 316 21.35 -10.09 3.78
CA GLU A 316 21.57 -10.65 5.13
C GLU A 316 20.27 -11.04 5.85
N TYR A 317 19.11 -10.53 5.42
CA TYR A 317 17.79 -10.85 5.96
C TYR A 317 17.07 -11.99 5.23
N LEU A 318 17.68 -12.54 4.16
CA LEU A 318 17.09 -13.63 3.40
C LEU A 318 17.56 -14.97 3.94
N ASN A 319 16.67 -15.95 3.89
CA ASN A 319 17.00 -17.32 4.27
C ASN A 319 16.91 -18.24 3.03
N PRO A 320 18.03 -18.54 2.36
CA PRO A 320 18.03 -19.36 1.15
C PRO A 320 17.68 -20.83 1.38
N HIS A 321 17.67 -21.28 2.64
CA HIS A 321 17.40 -22.68 3.02
C HIS A 321 16.16 -22.79 3.93
N ASN A 322 15.17 -21.94 3.72
CA ASN A 322 13.96 -21.94 4.53
C ASN A 322 13.06 -23.12 4.10
N THR A 323 13.15 -24.24 4.82
CA THR A 323 12.31 -25.43 4.60
C THR A 323 11.18 -25.46 5.63
N CYS A 324 10.00 -25.89 5.22
CA CYS A 324 8.89 -26.11 6.13
C CYS A 324 9.16 -27.33 7.03
N LEU A 325 9.14 -27.14 8.33
CA LEU A 325 9.39 -28.21 9.32
C LEU A 325 8.23 -29.20 9.46
N LEU A 326 7.04 -28.91 8.91
CA LEU A 326 5.87 -29.78 9.04
C LEU A 326 5.94 -31.07 8.19
N TYR A 327 6.80 -31.11 7.17
CA TYR A 327 6.95 -32.26 6.27
C TYR A 327 8.05 -33.25 6.65
N THR A 328 8.69 -33.11 7.82
CA THR A 328 9.70 -34.07 8.30
C THR A 328 9.12 -35.25 9.07
N SER A 329 7.79 -35.30 9.25
CA SER A 329 7.13 -36.46 9.84
C SER A 329 6.72 -37.45 8.75
N PRO A 330 7.20 -38.71 8.75
CA PRO A 330 6.75 -39.68 7.78
C PRO A 330 5.25 -39.88 7.86
N SER A 331 4.59 -39.86 6.69
CA SER A 331 3.16 -40.13 6.59
C SER A 331 2.81 -41.46 7.25
N PRO A 332 1.75 -41.54 8.09
CA PRO A 332 1.33 -42.84 8.65
C PRO A 332 0.74 -43.81 7.62
N ARG A 333 0.97 -43.60 6.32
CA ARG A 333 0.41 -44.38 5.21
C ARG A 333 1.46 -45.08 4.35
N ASP A 334 2.73 -45.13 4.78
CA ASP A 334 3.76 -45.97 4.16
C ASP A 334 3.98 -47.24 4.97
#